data_77965f28d380cd06d0c908a85dee624c
#
_entry.id   77965f28d380cd06d0c908a85dee624c
#
_cell.length_a   1.000
_cell.length_b   1.000
_cell.length_c   1.000
_cell.angle_alpha   90.00
_cell.angle_beta   90.00
_cell.angle_gamma   90.00
#
_symmetry.space_group_name_H-M   'P 1'
#
loop_
_entity.id
_entity.type
_entity.pdbx_description
1 polymer ?
#
loop_
_entity_poly.entity_id
_entity_poly.type
_entity_poly.pdbx_seq_one_letter_code
_entity_poly.pdbx_strand_id
1 'polypeptide(L)'
;GEDYRYRAMRKRWGPRFPLISLVTVFLVQGVLMFIVSLPVQLGQVNDNPTLGALEWYGSGLFLIGLFFEVVGDAQLTRFRRNPANAGTVMNKGLWRYTRHPNYFGDACVWWGIALVASTTGVGRWGLIGAVVMTVLLRRVSGVTLLEKSLSKRRAGYDEYVARTNAFIPWRPKRQ
;
A
#
# COMPACT_ATOMS: atom_id res chain seq x y z
N GLY A 1 1.67 -21.60 -6.49
CA GLY A 1 2.70 -22.25 -5.64
C GLY A 1 2.89 -21.48 -4.36
N GLU A 2 3.49 -22.10 -3.32
CA GLU A 2 3.73 -21.46 -2.02
C GLU A 2 4.66 -20.24 -2.15
N ASP A 3 4.33 -19.13 -1.49
CA ASP A 3 5.16 -17.92 -1.46
C ASP A 3 6.55 -18.23 -0.87
N TYR A 4 7.58 -17.65 -1.46
CA TYR A 4 8.99 -17.88 -1.08
C TYR A 4 9.27 -17.54 0.40
N ARG A 5 8.53 -16.59 0.99
CA ARG A 5 8.64 -16.20 2.40
C ARG A 5 8.20 -17.33 3.32
N TYR A 6 7.07 -17.98 3.02
CA TYR A 6 6.58 -19.12 3.80
C TYR A 6 7.51 -20.32 3.66
N ARG A 7 8.06 -20.56 2.47
CA ARG A 7 9.09 -21.61 2.27
C ARG A 7 10.33 -21.36 3.14
N ALA A 8 10.81 -20.12 3.20
CA ALA A 8 11.94 -19.75 4.04
C ALA A 8 11.65 -19.95 5.54
N MET A 9 10.45 -19.57 5.99
CA MET A 9 9.99 -19.76 7.37
C MET A 9 9.87 -21.25 7.71
N ARG A 10 9.27 -22.04 6.84
CA ARG A 10 9.16 -23.49 7.00
C ARG A 10 10.53 -24.16 7.09
N LYS A 11 11.48 -23.76 6.25
CA LYS A 11 12.86 -24.26 6.32
C LYS A 11 13.55 -23.89 7.63
N ARG A 12 13.28 -22.68 8.16
CA ARG A 12 13.89 -22.20 9.41
C ARG A 12 13.33 -22.91 10.65
N TRP A 13 12.03 -23.17 10.70
CA TRP A 13 11.34 -23.66 11.90
C TRP A 13 10.95 -25.15 11.85
N GLY A 14 11.12 -25.80 10.69
CA GLY A 14 10.87 -27.22 10.52
C GLY A 14 9.48 -27.65 11.00
N PRO A 15 9.39 -28.74 11.80
CA PRO A 15 8.10 -29.26 12.32
C PRO A 15 7.32 -28.30 13.20
N ARG A 16 7.97 -27.29 13.77
CA ARG A 16 7.33 -26.26 14.61
C ARG A 16 6.67 -25.14 13.78
N PHE A 17 6.88 -25.12 12.47
CA PHE A 17 6.34 -24.08 11.58
C PHE A 17 4.83 -23.86 11.73
N PRO A 18 3.94 -24.88 11.78
CA PRO A 18 2.50 -24.65 11.89
C PRO A 18 2.13 -23.85 13.15
N LEU A 19 2.71 -24.22 14.30
CA LEU A 19 2.42 -23.56 15.59
C LEU A 19 2.99 -22.13 15.63
N ILE A 20 4.22 -21.94 15.18
CA ILE A 20 4.87 -20.64 15.14
C ILE A 20 4.16 -19.71 14.15
N SER A 21 3.74 -20.22 12.98
CA SER A 21 3.01 -19.42 12.00
C SER A 21 1.64 -18.97 12.46
N LEU A 22 0.98 -19.76 13.34
CA LEU A 22 -0.28 -19.37 13.93
C LEU A 22 -0.16 -18.01 14.66
N VAL A 23 0.92 -17.82 15.39
CA VAL A 23 1.18 -16.57 16.14
C VAL A 23 1.81 -15.51 15.25
N THR A 24 2.91 -15.84 14.58
CA THR A 24 3.74 -14.85 13.88
C THR A 24 3.16 -14.38 12.54
N VAL A 25 2.27 -15.16 11.95
CA VAL A 25 1.60 -14.82 10.71
C VAL A 25 0.12 -14.52 10.98
N PHE A 26 -0.65 -15.52 11.40
CA PHE A 26 -2.11 -15.39 11.46
C PHE A 26 -2.57 -14.43 12.57
N LEU A 27 -2.09 -14.56 13.79
CA LEU A 27 -2.52 -13.69 14.89
C LEU A 27 -2.05 -12.24 14.66
N VAL A 28 -0.78 -12.04 14.29
CA VAL A 28 -0.24 -10.71 14.00
C VAL A 28 -0.99 -10.08 12.83
N GLN A 29 -1.24 -10.84 11.77
CA GLN A 29 -2.00 -10.36 10.61
C GLN A 29 -3.45 -10.04 10.97
N GLY A 30 -4.11 -10.88 11.79
CA GLY A 30 -5.46 -10.65 12.28
C GLY A 30 -5.58 -9.35 13.08
N VAL A 31 -4.65 -9.10 14.00
CA VAL A 31 -4.61 -7.85 14.79
C VAL A 31 -4.37 -6.64 13.89
N LEU A 32 -3.43 -6.73 12.93
CA LEU A 32 -3.19 -5.64 11.99
C LEU A 32 -4.40 -5.36 11.10
N MET A 33 -5.06 -6.40 10.58
CA MET A 33 -6.29 -6.26 9.78
C MET A 33 -7.41 -5.62 10.59
N PHE A 34 -7.58 -6.03 11.86
CA PHE A 34 -8.56 -5.42 12.76
C PHE A 34 -8.30 -3.92 12.94
N ILE A 35 -7.05 -3.51 13.22
CA ILE A 35 -6.68 -2.11 13.40
C ILE A 35 -6.85 -1.31 12.10
N VAL A 36 -6.39 -1.85 10.98
CA VAL A 36 -6.50 -1.17 9.68
C VAL A 36 -7.96 -0.99 9.27
N SER A 37 -8.85 -1.93 9.60
CA SER A 37 -10.28 -1.86 9.27
C SER A 37 -11.12 -0.97 10.20
N LEU A 38 -10.53 -0.41 11.28
CA LEU A 38 -11.25 0.48 12.21
C LEU A 38 -12.07 1.59 11.53
N PRO A 39 -11.59 2.31 10.50
CA PRO A 39 -12.41 3.34 9.86
C PRO A 39 -13.67 2.78 9.21
N VAL A 40 -13.61 1.58 8.66
CA VAL A 40 -14.79 0.92 8.08
C VAL A 40 -15.77 0.50 9.18
N GLN A 41 -15.27 -0.08 10.27
CA GLN A 41 -16.09 -0.56 11.39
C GLN A 41 -16.77 0.61 12.12
N LEU A 42 -16.01 1.64 12.46
CA LEU A 42 -16.50 2.78 13.26
C LEU A 42 -17.32 3.78 12.43
N GLY A 43 -17.07 3.84 11.11
CA GLY A 43 -17.86 4.69 10.21
C GLY A 43 -19.31 4.25 10.05
N GLN A 44 -19.61 2.98 10.34
CA GLN A 44 -20.98 2.43 10.24
C GLN A 44 -21.84 2.71 11.47
N VAL A 45 -21.27 3.27 12.53
CA VAL A 45 -22.01 3.58 13.80
C VAL A 45 -22.80 4.89 13.68
N ASN A 46 -22.84 5.53 12.53
CA ASN A 46 -23.51 6.81 12.32
C ASN A 46 -24.98 6.62 11.90
N ASP A 47 -25.90 6.95 12.79
CA ASP A 47 -27.34 6.87 12.54
C ASP A 47 -27.89 8.05 11.72
N ASN A 48 -27.11 9.09 11.46
CA ASN A 48 -27.55 10.31 10.77
C ASN A 48 -26.51 10.81 9.75
N PRO A 49 -26.42 10.22 8.56
CA PRO A 49 -25.45 10.59 7.55
C PRO A 49 -25.81 11.94 6.90
N THR A 50 -25.25 13.02 7.42
CA THR A 50 -25.26 14.32 6.72
C THR A 50 -23.96 14.46 5.93
N LEU A 51 -24.09 14.80 4.64
CA LEU A 51 -22.92 15.02 3.78
C LEU A 51 -22.34 16.41 4.03
N GLY A 52 -21.31 16.48 4.84
CA GLY A 52 -20.55 17.70 5.09
C GLY A 52 -19.26 17.79 4.25
N ALA A 53 -18.45 18.79 4.53
CA ALA A 53 -17.20 19.03 3.79
C ALA A 53 -16.21 17.87 3.95
N LEU A 54 -16.14 17.25 5.12
CA LEU A 54 -15.18 16.18 5.40
C LEU A 54 -15.49 14.90 4.61
N GLU A 55 -16.78 14.58 4.43
CA GLU A 55 -17.22 13.45 3.61
C GLU A 55 -16.89 13.68 2.13
N TRP A 56 -17.05 14.89 1.64
CA TRP A 56 -16.69 15.23 0.26
C TRP A 56 -15.16 15.15 0.05
N TYR A 57 -14.37 15.71 0.98
CA TYR A 57 -12.90 15.60 0.92
C TYR A 57 -12.43 14.13 1.03
N GLY A 58 -13.00 13.36 1.94
CA GLY A 58 -12.70 11.95 2.11
C GLY A 58 -13.05 11.14 0.87
N SER A 59 -14.23 11.36 0.29
CA SER A 59 -14.66 10.71 -0.95
C SER A 59 -13.77 11.09 -2.13
N GLY A 60 -13.41 12.38 -2.26
CA GLY A 60 -12.48 12.83 -3.28
C GLY A 60 -11.10 12.16 -3.15
N LEU A 61 -10.57 12.08 -1.93
CA LEU A 61 -9.30 11.42 -1.66
C LEU A 61 -9.36 9.92 -1.96
N PHE A 62 -10.47 9.26 -1.62
CA PHE A 62 -10.74 7.86 -1.97
C PHE A 62 -10.68 7.64 -3.49
N LEU A 63 -11.37 8.48 -4.27
CA LEU A 63 -11.38 8.38 -5.72
C LEU A 63 -10.01 8.62 -6.35
N ILE A 64 -9.25 9.58 -5.82
CA ILE A 64 -7.85 9.79 -6.22
C ILE A 64 -7.02 8.54 -5.91
N GLY A 65 -7.18 7.95 -4.74
CA GLY A 65 -6.52 6.73 -4.34
C GLY A 65 -6.82 5.56 -5.28
N LEU A 66 -8.09 5.33 -5.53
CA LEU A 66 -8.57 4.28 -6.44
C LEU A 66 -8.00 4.47 -7.87
N PHE A 67 -7.94 5.71 -8.36
CA PHE A 67 -7.32 6.01 -9.64
C PHE A 67 -5.83 5.62 -9.67
N PHE A 68 -5.06 6.00 -8.66
CA PHE A 68 -3.63 5.68 -8.60
C PHE A 68 -3.38 4.18 -8.48
N GLU A 69 -4.17 3.48 -7.72
CA GLU A 69 -4.08 2.03 -7.54
C GLU A 69 -4.42 1.29 -8.84
N VAL A 70 -5.60 1.52 -9.39
CA VAL A 70 -6.08 0.82 -10.59
C VAL A 70 -5.20 1.12 -11.80
N VAL A 71 -4.91 2.41 -12.05
CA VAL A 71 -4.10 2.82 -13.20
C VAL A 71 -2.65 2.40 -13.02
N GLY A 72 -2.10 2.54 -11.81
CA GLY A 72 -0.74 2.12 -11.48
C GLY A 72 -0.51 0.62 -11.74
N ASP A 73 -1.42 -0.21 -11.26
CA ASP A 73 -1.36 -1.66 -11.44
C ASP A 73 -1.63 -2.09 -12.88
N ALA A 74 -2.56 -1.44 -13.57
CA ALA A 74 -2.80 -1.68 -15.00
C ALA A 74 -1.56 -1.36 -15.84
N GLN A 75 -0.89 -0.23 -15.58
CA GLN A 75 0.35 0.16 -16.25
C GLN A 75 1.47 -0.86 -15.99
N LEU A 76 1.65 -1.29 -14.75
CA LEU A 76 2.67 -2.28 -14.38
C LEU A 76 2.39 -3.65 -15.01
N THR A 77 1.14 -4.07 -15.00
CA THR A 77 0.71 -5.34 -15.60
C THR A 77 0.96 -5.33 -17.11
N ARG A 78 0.60 -4.25 -17.80
CA ARG A 78 0.85 -4.10 -19.24
C ARG A 78 2.35 -4.10 -19.56
N PHE A 79 3.14 -3.41 -18.73
CA PHE A 79 4.60 -3.38 -18.88
C PHE A 79 5.22 -4.78 -18.73
N ARG A 80 4.80 -5.55 -17.73
CA ARG A 80 5.30 -6.91 -17.47
C ARG A 80 4.91 -7.93 -18.52
N ARG A 81 3.77 -7.72 -19.20
CA ARG A 81 3.30 -8.62 -20.28
C ARG A 81 4.16 -8.52 -21.56
N ASN A 82 4.91 -7.45 -21.75
CA ASN A 82 5.78 -7.29 -22.90
C ASN A 82 7.16 -7.90 -22.59
N PRO A 83 7.57 -8.99 -23.30
CA PRO A 83 8.87 -9.63 -23.10
C PRO A 83 10.07 -8.69 -23.32
N ALA A 84 9.94 -7.69 -24.18
CA ALA A 84 10.98 -6.69 -24.44
C ALA A 84 11.33 -5.84 -23.20
N ASN A 85 10.44 -5.80 -22.20
CA ASN A 85 10.68 -5.10 -20.94
C ASN A 85 11.34 -5.98 -19.87
N ALA A 86 11.68 -7.23 -20.18
CA ALA A 86 12.31 -8.12 -19.22
C ALA A 86 13.64 -7.52 -18.73
N GLY A 87 13.83 -7.48 -17.40
CA GLY A 87 15.04 -6.89 -16.81
C GLY A 87 15.06 -5.37 -16.72
N THR A 88 14.14 -4.64 -17.37
CA THR A 88 14.09 -3.17 -17.37
C THR A 88 13.23 -2.61 -16.22
N VAL A 89 13.28 -1.30 -16.01
CA VAL A 89 12.56 -0.58 -14.95
C VAL A 89 11.32 0.10 -15.53
N MET A 90 10.17 -0.07 -14.88
CA MET A 90 8.96 0.70 -15.20
C MET A 90 9.10 2.13 -14.68
N ASN A 91 9.27 3.10 -15.57
CA ASN A 91 9.47 4.52 -15.27
C ASN A 91 8.58 5.46 -16.08
N LYS A 92 7.47 4.95 -16.65
CA LYS A 92 6.52 5.69 -17.49
C LYS A 92 5.17 5.86 -16.79
N GLY A 93 4.34 6.78 -17.29
CA GLY A 93 3.02 7.03 -16.71
C GLY A 93 3.10 7.49 -15.25
N LEU A 94 2.28 6.92 -14.36
CA LEU A 94 2.30 7.24 -12.93
C LEU A 94 3.62 6.88 -12.26
N TRP A 95 4.29 5.84 -12.73
CA TRP A 95 5.60 5.36 -12.25
C TRP A 95 6.75 6.36 -12.51
N ARG A 96 6.53 7.36 -13.33
CA ARG A 96 7.47 8.48 -13.51
C ARG A 96 7.46 9.43 -12.30
N TYR A 97 6.33 9.57 -11.62
CA TYR A 97 6.13 10.55 -10.56
C TYR A 97 6.33 9.98 -9.15
N THR A 98 6.10 8.68 -9.00
CA THR A 98 6.35 7.92 -7.76
C THR A 98 6.75 6.49 -8.11
N ARG A 99 7.64 5.90 -7.30
CA ARG A 99 8.07 4.51 -7.50
C ARG A 99 7.03 3.48 -7.07
N HIS A 100 6.00 3.91 -6.33
CA HIS A 100 4.93 3.06 -5.81
C HIS A 100 3.57 3.75 -5.93
N PRO A 101 3.07 4.01 -7.16
CA PRO A 101 1.80 4.71 -7.36
C PRO A 101 0.62 3.95 -6.75
N ASN A 102 0.60 2.62 -6.83
CA ASN A 102 -0.42 1.76 -6.23
C ASN A 102 -0.42 1.85 -4.69
N TYR A 103 0.74 1.87 -4.05
CA TYR A 103 0.80 2.02 -2.58
C TYR A 103 0.40 3.44 -2.12
N PHE A 104 0.73 4.45 -2.90
CA PHE A 104 0.21 5.80 -2.65
C PHE A 104 -1.31 5.82 -2.80
N GLY A 105 -1.84 5.15 -3.83
CA GLY A 105 -3.28 4.99 -4.05
C GLY A 105 -3.97 4.32 -2.88
N ASP A 106 -3.46 3.17 -2.45
CA ASP A 106 -3.96 2.41 -1.31
C ASP A 106 -3.97 3.25 -0.01
N ALA A 107 -2.89 3.98 0.26
CA ALA A 107 -2.88 4.91 1.40
C ALA A 107 -3.99 5.98 1.28
N CYS A 108 -4.17 6.60 0.10
CA CYS A 108 -5.23 7.59 -0.12
C CYS A 108 -6.63 7.00 0.06
N VAL A 109 -6.86 5.75 -0.37
CA VAL A 109 -8.13 5.03 -0.15
C VAL A 109 -8.42 4.93 1.35
N TRP A 110 -7.46 4.42 2.15
CA TRP A 110 -7.64 4.29 3.60
C TRP A 110 -7.79 5.62 4.32
N TRP A 111 -7.05 6.65 3.92
CA TRP A 111 -7.24 8.00 4.45
C TRP A 111 -8.60 8.59 4.05
N GLY A 112 -9.07 8.35 2.83
CA GLY A 112 -10.39 8.76 2.37
C GLY A 112 -11.51 8.17 3.23
N ILE A 113 -11.48 6.84 3.45
CA ILE A 113 -12.43 6.14 4.31
C ILE A 113 -12.35 6.66 5.75
N ALA A 114 -11.14 6.86 6.28
CA ALA A 114 -10.95 7.34 7.65
C ALA A 114 -11.46 8.77 7.85
N LEU A 115 -11.32 9.66 6.86
CA LEU A 115 -11.88 11.01 6.90
C LEU A 115 -13.40 10.99 6.92
N VAL A 116 -14.02 10.17 6.07
CA VAL A 116 -15.48 9.99 6.08
C VAL A 116 -15.95 9.46 7.44
N ALA A 117 -15.28 8.43 7.97
CA ALA A 117 -15.62 7.87 9.28
C ALA A 117 -15.45 8.89 10.42
N SER A 118 -14.47 9.78 10.33
CA SER A 118 -14.11 10.72 11.39
C SER A 118 -15.14 11.82 11.65
N THR A 119 -16.17 11.93 10.82
CA THR A 119 -17.30 12.85 11.02
C THR A 119 -18.16 12.44 12.22
N THR A 120 -18.05 11.20 12.66
CA THR A 120 -18.66 10.74 13.90
C THR A 120 -17.69 10.86 15.08
N GLY A 121 -18.23 11.02 16.29
CA GLY A 121 -17.41 11.13 17.49
C GLY A 121 -16.51 9.90 17.73
N VAL A 122 -17.02 8.69 17.47
CA VAL A 122 -16.28 7.42 17.60
C VAL A 122 -15.42 7.16 16.36
N GLY A 123 -15.89 7.53 15.18
CA GLY A 123 -15.20 7.30 13.91
C GLY A 123 -13.82 7.95 13.79
N ARG A 124 -13.53 8.99 14.61
CA ARG A 124 -12.19 9.61 14.69
C ARG A 124 -11.09 8.61 15.05
N TRP A 125 -11.39 7.59 15.81
CA TRP A 125 -10.45 6.52 16.11
C TRP A 125 -10.05 5.70 14.88
N GLY A 126 -10.86 5.74 13.83
CA GLY A 126 -10.53 5.15 12.53
C GLY A 126 -9.27 5.73 11.87
N LEU A 127 -8.88 6.96 12.19
CA LEU A 127 -7.62 7.55 11.71
C LEU A 127 -6.40 6.71 12.08
N ILE A 128 -6.45 5.98 13.19
CA ILE A 128 -5.38 5.05 13.60
C ILE A 128 -5.17 3.98 12.51
N GLY A 129 -6.24 3.44 11.94
CA GLY A 129 -6.15 2.46 10.86
C GLY A 129 -5.42 2.98 9.63
N ALA A 130 -5.76 4.20 9.19
CA ALA A 130 -5.10 4.84 8.06
C ALA A 130 -3.61 5.13 8.31
N VAL A 131 -3.25 5.56 9.53
CA VAL A 131 -1.85 5.75 9.95
C VAL A 131 -1.10 4.42 9.91
N VAL A 132 -1.65 3.38 10.54
CA VAL A 132 -1.03 2.04 10.57
C VAL A 132 -0.84 1.52 9.14
N MET A 133 -1.86 1.62 8.29
CA MET A 133 -1.75 1.22 6.88
C MET A 133 -0.62 1.95 6.16
N THR A 134 -0.53 3.26 6.32
CA THR A 134 0.54 4.06 5.72
C THR A 134 1.93 3.62 6.19
N VAL A 135 2.10 3.32 7.48
CA VAL A 135 3.36 2.81 8.03
C VAL A 135 3.70 1.43 7.46
N LEU A 136 2.72 0.53 7.38
CA LEU A 136 2.90 -0.80 6.80
C LEU A 136 3.35 -0.73 5.34
N LEU A 137 2.69 0.10 4.52
CA LEU A 137 3.03 0.29 3.10
C LEU A 137 4.42 0.87 2.92
N ARG A 138 4.84 1.83 3.76
CA ARG A 138 6.14 2.50 3.59
C ARG A 138 7.31 1.74 4.19
N ARG A 139 7.15 1.12 5.37
CA ARG A 139 8.29 0.63 6.16
C ARG A 139 8.33 -0.89 6.35
N VAL A 140 7.19 -1.56 6.39
CA VAL A 140 7.15 -2.98 6.82
C VAL A 140 7.07 -3.94 5.63
N SER A 141 6.06 -3.81 4.79
CA SER A 141 5.77 -4.78 3.72
C SER A 141 5.97 -4.23 2.31
N GLY A 142 5.95 -2.91 2.15
CA GLY A 142 5.88 -2.26 0.85
C GLY A 142 7.22 -1.80 0.29
N VAL A 143 7.41 -0.48 0.33
CA VAL A 143 8.51 0.23 -0.34
C VAL A 143 9.89 -0.33 0.02
N THR A 144 10.21 -0.42 1.30
CA THR A 144 11.57 -0.76 1.77
C THR A 144 12.03 -2.15 1.36
N LEU A 145 11.14 -3.15 1.46
CA LEU A 145 11.51 -4.53 1.11
C LEU A 145 11.60 -4.72 -0.41
N LEU A 146 10.68 -4.10 -1.15
CA LEU A 146 10.63 -4.24 -2.60
C LEU A 146 11.85 -3.58 -3.26
N GLU A 147 12.23 -2.39 -2.82
CA GLU A 147 13.37 -1.64 -3.38
C GLU A 147 14.70 -2.36 -3.16
N LYS A 148 14.94 -2.93 -1.98
CA LYS A 148 16.14 -3.76 -1.72
C LYS A 148 16.27 -4.95 -2.68
N SER A 149 15.15 -5.52 -3.11
CA SER A 149 15.13 -6.63 -4.07
C SER A 149 15.31 -6.16 -5.51
N LEU A 150 14.74 -5.00 -5.87
CA LEU A 150 14.78 -4.47 -7.24
C LEU A 150 16.16 -3.90 -7.61
N SER A 151 16.81 -3.19 -6.70
CA SER A 151 18.17 -2.65 -6.92
C SER A 151 19.18 -3.76 -7.30
N LYS A 152 19.02 -4.96 -6.72
CA LYS A 152 19.88 -6.11 -7.05
C LYS A 152 19.54 -6.82 -8.38
N ARG A 153 18.35 -6.59 -8.95
CA ARG A 153 17.82 -7.40 -10.07
C ARG A 153 17.57 -6.60 -11.35
N ARG A 154 17.58 -5.26 -11.30
CA ARG A 154 17.19 -4.42 -12.42
C ARG A 154 18.26 -3.39 -12.75
N ALA A 155 18.80 -3.47 -13.95
CA ALA A 155 19.71 -2.44 -14.46
C ALA A 155 19.00 -1.08 -14.54
N GLY A 156 19.70 0.01 -14.13
CA GLY A 156 19.13 1.35 -14.13
C GLY A 156 18.15 1.67 -13.00
N TYR A 157 17.96 0.73 -12.03
CA TYR A 157 17.05 0.98 -10.91
C TYR A 157 17.56 2.09 -9.98
N ASP A 158 18.86 2.16 -9.75
CA ASP A 158 19.47 3.17 -8.87
C ASP A 158 19.33 4.60 -9.46
N GLU A 159 19.44 4.75 -10.78
CA GLU A 159 19.12 6.01 -11.47
C GLU A 159 17.64 6.40 -11.29
N TYR A 160 16.75 5.44 -11.41
CA TYR A 160 15.32 5.65 -11.19
C TYR A 160 15.03 6.09 -9.76
N VAL A 161 15.68 5.47 -8.76
CA VAL A 161 15.59 5.86 -7.33
C VAL A 161 16.09 7.29 -7.13
N ALA A 162 17.18 7.67 -7.75
CA ALA A 162 17.76 9.02 -7.62
C ALA A 162 16.81 10.12 -8.14
N ARG A 163 16.04 9.83 -9.20
CA ARG A 163 15.17 10.80 -9.89
C ARG A 163 13.74 10.82 -9.39
N THR A 164 13.19 9.69 -8.92
CA THR A 164 11.76 9.51 -8.66
C THR A 164 11.50 9.34 -7.16
N ASN A 165 10.52 10.07 -6.64
CA ASN A 165 10.12 9.94 -5.24
C ASN A 165 9.64 8.53 -4.91
N ALA A 166 9.87 8.11 -3.66
CA ALA A 166 9.49 6.78 -3.22
C ALA A 166 7.98 6.56 -3.16
N PHE A 167 7.25 7.53 -2.60
CA PHE A 167 5.86 7.32 -2.21
C PHE A 167 4.92 8.42 -2.70
N ILE A 168 5.13 9.67 -2.32
CA ILE A 168 4.27 10.79 -2.74
C ILE A 168 4.62 11.16 -4.18
N PRO A 169 3.63 11.21 -5.11
CA PRO A 169 3.86 11.61 -6.48
C PRO A 169 4.39 13.06 -6.56
N TRP A 170 5.53 13.23 -7.21
CA TRP A 170 6.14 14.52 -7.42
C TRP A 170 6.90 14.57 -8.74
N ARG A 171 7.19 15.76 -9.23
CA ARG A 171 7.99 15.93 -10.45
C ARG A 171 9.36 15.25 -10.29
N PRO A 172 9.81 14.49 -11.31
CA PRO A 172 11.14 13.89 -11.29
C PRO A 172 12.23 14.97 -11.13
N LYS A 173 13.25 14.66 -10.36
CA LYS A 173 14.40 15.55 -10.21
C LYS A 173 15.13 15.67 -11.55
N ARG A 174 15.51 16.90 -11.92
CA ARG A 174 16.42 17.15 -13.04
C ARG A 174 17.83 16.69 -12.64
N GLN A 175 18.54 16.07 -13.57
CA GLN A 175 19.99 15.90 -13.43
C GLN A 175 20.68 17.22 -13.70
#